data_72390dbacabda885c9d8ba6d332ed35a
#
_entry.id   72390dbacabda885c9d8ba6d332ed35a
#
_cell.length_a   1.000
_cell.length_b   1.000
_cell.length_c   1.000
_cell.angle_alpha   90.00
_cell.angle_beta   90.00
_cell.angle_gamma   90.00
#
_symmetry.space_group_name_H-M   'P 1'
#
loop_
_entity.id
_entity.type
_entity.pdbx_description
1 polymer ?
#
loop_
_entity_poly.entity_id
_entity_poly.type
_entity_poly.pdbx_seq_one_letter_code
_entity_poly.pdbx_strand_id
1 'polypeptide(L)'
;MSQELLEYVLAKKHHAFREEYTEPLAKIYSEAKMSPVDRMADRFERLTKAEKPHILPDEKICFVRTVKNIPDCFTEDEWKEIRSKHFIHELGYISNLSPDYEKAISKGLLSLREGADEYGKRAIDNIIALADRYREEALRVGRDDIAKVLERVPRYGATSFREALQMFRILHFSLWLEGNYHNTTGRFDKYMYPYFKADMDKGVYTEETALE
;
A
#
# COMPACT_ATOMS: atom_id res chain seq x y z
N MET A 1 13.57 -6.84 -14.34
CA MET A 1 13.05 -7.91 -13.43
C MET A 1 13.73 -9.20 -13.85
N SER A 2 14.34 -9.93 -12.89
CA SER A 2 14.98 -11.21 -13.23
C SER A 2 13.94 -12.20 -13.78
N GLN A 3 14.37 -13.11 -14.67
CA GLN A 3 13.52 -14.16 -15.22
C GLN A 3 12.93 -15.02 -14.08
N GLU A 4 13.73 -15.28 -13.06
CA GLU A 4 13.34 -16.06 -11.88
C GLU A 4 12.20 -15.37 -11.09
N LEU A 5 12.30 -14.06 -10.84
CA LEU A 5 11.23 -13.30 -10.16
C LEU A 5 9.95 -13.29 -10.99
N LEU A 6 10.07 -13.13 -12.31
CA LEU A 6 8.92 -13.17 -13.21
C LEU A 6 8.20 -14.53 -13.13
N GLU A 7 8.94 -15.62 -13.22
CA GLU A 7 8.38 -16.97 -13.11
C GLU A 7 7.75 -17.22 -11.74
N TYR A 8 8.39 -16.75 -10.67
CA TYR A 8 7.87 -16.83 -9.31
C TYR A 8 6.53 -16.11 -9.16
N VAL A 9 6.41 -14.92 -9.72
CA VAL A 9 5.18 -14.10 -9.65
C VAL A 9 4.08 -14.69 -10.53
N LEU A 10 4.39 -15.10 -11.77
CA LEU A 10 3.43 -15.73 -12.68
C LEU A 10 2.89 -17.05 -12.14
N ALA A 11 3.73 -17.86 -11.51
CA ALA A 11 3.31 -19.08 -10.84
C ALA A 11 2.56 -18.82 -9.52
N LYS A 12 2.36 -17.56 -9.14
CA LYS A 12 1.67 -17.14 -7.91
C LYS A 12 2.26 -17.75 -6.62
N LYS A 13 3.54 -18.09 -6.61
CA LYS A 13 4.21 -18.68 -5.44
C LYS A 13 4.12 -17.79 -4.20
N HIS A 14 4.11 -16.46 -4.38
CA HIS A 14 3.91 -15.49 -3.30
C HIS A 14 2.51 -15.55 -2.66
N HIS A 15 1.53 -16.23 -3.28
CA HIS A 15 0.21 -16.45 -2.65
C HIS A 15 0.27 -17.46 -1.50
N ALA A 16 1.34 -18.27 -1.40
CA ALA A 16 1.53 -19.19 -0.28
C ALA A 16 1.71 -18.48 1.07
N PHE A 17 2.08 -17.19 1.06
CA PHE A 17 2.22 -16.38 2.28
C PHE A 17 0.92 -15.72 2.73
N ARG A 18 -0.16 -15.87 1.96
CA ARG A 18 -1.44 -15.23 2.26
C ARG A 18 -2.21 -16.03 3.29
N GLU A 19 -2.56 -15.35 4.37
CA GLU A 19 -3.42 -15.87 5.42
C GLU A 19 -4.77 -15.16 5.42
N GLU A 20 -5.81 -15.89 5.79
CA GLU A 20 -7.15 -15.32 5.90
C GLU A 20 -7.30 -14.52 7.18
N TYR A 21 -7.83 -13.31 7.07
CA TYR A 21 -8.22 -12.52 8.23
C TYR A 21 -9.55 -13.03 8.75
N THR A 22 -9.60 -13.55 9.97
CA THR A 22 -10.73 -14.33 10.50
C THR A 22 -11.60 -13.61 11.51
N GLU A 23 -11.19 -12.42 12.00
CA GLU A 23 -12.02 -11.67 12.94
C GLU A 23 -13.31 -11.16 12.26
N PRO A 24 -14.49 -11.34 12.89
CA PRO A 24 -15.77 -10.93 12.32
C PRO A 24 -16.02 -9.44 12.55
N LEU A 25 -15.28 -8.57 11.85
CA LEU A 25 -15.25 -7.12 12.11
C LEU A 25 -16.63 -6.47 12.01
N ALA A 26 -17.43 -6.83 11.01
CA ALA A 26 -18.78 -6.29 10.85
C ALA A 26 -19.64 -6.47 12.12
N LYS A 27 -19.57 -7.67 12.72
CA LYS A 27 -20.29 -7.97 13.97
C LYS A 27 -19.73 -7.16 15.13
N ILE A 28 -18.42 -7.13 15.30
CA ILE A 28 -17.73 -6.39 16.36
C ILE A 28 -18.11 -4.90 16.29
N TYR A 29 -18.08 -4.32 15.10
CA TYR A 29 -18.39 -2.91 14.89
C TYR A 29 -19.85 -2.58 15.11
N SER A 30 -20.76 -3.46 14.69
CA SER A 30 -22.21 -3.30 14.87
C SER A 30 -22.57 -3.35 16.36
N GLU A 31 -22.06 -4.35 17.10
CA GLU A 31 -22.27 -4.47 18.56
C GLU A 31 -21.71 -3.26 19.32
N ALA A 32 -20.56 -2.75 18.92
CA ALA A 32 -19.94 -1.55 19.51
C ALA A 32 -20.59 -0.23 19.04
N LYS A 33 -21.54 -0.28 18.10
CA LYS A 33 -22.21 0.90 17.49
C LYS A 33 -21.22 1.93 16.94
N MET A 34 -20.12 1.45 16.36
CA MET A 34 -19.11 2.32 15.80
C MET A 34 -19.65 3.07 14.58
N SER A 35 -19.22 4.32 14.43
CA SER A 35 -19.53 5.10 13.22
C SER A 35 -18.90 4.49 11.96
N PRO A 36 -19.47 4.72 10.77
CA PRO A 36 -18.89 4.20 9.52
C PRO A 36 -17.40 4.58 9.33
N VAL A 37 -17.02 5.80 9.68
CA VAL A 37 -15.64 6.30 9.53
C VAL A 37 -14.70 5.59 10.51
N ASP A 38 -15.14 5.40 11.76
CA ASP A 38 -14.35 4.67 12.76
C ASP A 38 -14.13 3.22 12.34
N ARG A 39 -15.15 2.55 11.79
CA ARG A 39 -15.05 1.18 11.29
C ARG A 39 -14.01 1.06 10.18
N MET A 40 -14.01 1.99 9.22
CA MET A 40 -13.06 2.00 8.13
C MET A 40 -11.63 2.22 8.63
N ALA A 41 -11.45 3.19 9.51
CA ALA A 41 -10.13 3.48 10.09
C ALA A 41 -9.59 2.32 10.94
N ASP A 42 -10.43 1.69 11.76
CA ASP A 42 -10.05 0.54 12.59
C ASP A 42 -9.75 -0.70 11.72
N ARG A 43 -10.55 -0.96 10.68
CA ARG A 43 -10.27 -2.05 9.74
C ARG A 43 -8.93 -1.86 9.04
N PHE A 44 -8.62 -0.67 8.55
CA PHE A 44 -7.33 -0.38 7.92
C PHE A 44 -6.17 -0.63 8.89
N GLU A 45 -6.28 -0.16 10.12
CA GLU A 45 -5.28 -0.39 11.15
C GLU A 45 -5.08 -1.88 11.43
N ARG A 46 -6.17 -2.65 11.56
CA ARG A 46 -6.10 -4.11 11.78
C ARG A 46 -5.47 -4.84 10.63
N LEU A 47 -5.84 -4.49 9.40
CA LEU A 47 -5.29 -5.11 8.20
C LEU A 47 -3.80 -4.78 8.02
N THR A 48 -3.40 -3.51 8.23
CA THR A 48 -1.97 -3.16 8.18
C THR A 48 -1.16 -3.88 9.25
N LYS A 49 -1.71 -4.08 10.45
CA LYS A 49 -1.07 -4.87 11.52
C LYS A 49 -1.00 -6.37 11.21
N ALA A 50 -2.01 -6.90 10.53
CA ALA A 50 -2.06 -8.30 10.14
C ALA A 50 -1.12 -8.65 8.97
N GLU A 51 -0.76 -7.68 8.13
CA GLU A 51 0.22 -7.91 7.08
C GLU A 51 1.56 -8.37 7.66
N LYS A 52 2.11 -9.46 7.11
CA LYS A 52 3.42 -10.02 7.50
C LYS A 52 4.45 -9.62 6.45
N PRO A 53 5.40 -8.72 6.75
CA PRO A 53 6.43 -8.35 5.80
C PRO A 53 7.12 -9.58 5.21
N HIS A 54 7.25 -9.60 3.91
CA HIS A 54 7.95 -10.64 3.18
C HIS A 54 8.71 -10.03 2.01
N ILE A 55 9.96 -10.42 1.86
CA ILE A 55 10.84 -9.98 0.79
C ILE A 55 10.96 -11.11 -0.22
N LEU A 56 10.51 -10.89 -1.44
CA LEU A 56 10.61 -11.88 -2.51
C LEU A 56 12.05 -12.01 -3.02
N PRO A 57 12.41 -13.18 -3.58
CA PRO A 57 13.72 -13.33 -4.22
C PRO A 57 13.94 -12.24 -5.28
N ASP A 58 15.11 -11.64 -5.30
CA ASP A 58 15.57 -10.63 -6.28
C ASP A 58 14.68 -9.39 -6.46
N GLU A 59 13.63 -9.23 -5.64
CA GLU A 59 12.81 -8.01 -5.75
C GLU A 59 13.62 -6.77 -5.35
N LYS A 60 13.38 -5.67 -6.06
CA LYS A 60 14.00 -4.36 -5.77
C LYS A 60 13.02 -3.38 -5.15
N ILE A 61 11.74 -3.61 -5.39
CA ILE A 61 10.61 -2.85 -4.85
C ILE A 61 9.73 -3.83 -4.07
N CYS A 62 9.69 -3.71 -2.76
CA CYS A 62 8.99 -4.63 -1.89
C CYS A 62 7.51 -4.25 -1.66
N PHE A 63 6.82 -4.93 -0.80
CA PHE A 63 5.42 -4.90 -0.44
C PHE A 63 4.58 -5.93 -1.20
N VAL A 64 4.56 -7.12 -0.66
CA VAL A 64 3.72 -8.24 -1.10
C VAL A 64 2.56 -8.39 -0.13
N ARG A 65 1.36 -8.57 -0.66
CA ARG A 65 0.17 -8.77 0.17
C ARG A 65 0.16 -10.15 0.81
N THR A 66 0.00 -10.19 2.12
CA THR A 66 -0.06 -11.42 2.93
C THR A 66 -1.41 -11.64 3.60
N VAL A 67 -2.26 -10.64 3.70
CA VAL A 67 -3.67 -10.79 4.07
C VAL A 67 -4.49 -11.14 2.83
N LYS A 68 -5.21 -12.28 2.86
CA LYS A 68 -5.91 -12.82 1.70
C LYS A 68 -7.20 -12.09 1.37
N ASN A 69 -8.01 -11.79 2.38
CA ASN A 69 -9.35 -11.21 2.25
C ASN A 69 -9.42 -9.83 2.90
N ILE A 70 -10.47 -9.11 2.58
CA ILE A 70 -10.83 -7.84 3.22
C ILE A 70 -12.16 -8.07 3.90
N PRO A 71 -12.19 -8.08 5.26
CA PRO A 71 -13.43 -8.28 6.00
C PRO A 71 -14.37 -7.08 5.81
N ASP A 72 -15.67 -7.37 5.80
CA ASP A 72 -16.69 -6.32 5.76
C ASP A 72 -16.69 -5.47 7.03
N CYS A 73 -17.06 -4.19 6.86
CA CYS A 73 -17.31 -3.26 7.97
C CYS A 73 -18.76 -3.26 8.43
N PHE A 74 -19.67 -3.80 7.64
CA PHE A 74 -21.10 -3.78 7.88
C PHE A 74 -21.68 -5.19 7.81
N THR A 75 -22.64 -5.49 8.68
CA THR A 75 -23.39 -6.76 8.63
C THR A 75 -24.31 -6.79 7.41
N GLU A 76 -24.81 -7.99 7.06
CA GLU A 76 -25.77 -8.12 5.95
C GLU A 76 -27.04 -7.26 6.16
N ASP A 77 -27.51 -7.16 7.39
CA ASP A 77 -28.71 -6.37 7.69
C ASP A 77 -28.45 -4.87 7.58
N GLU A 78 -27.27 -4.40 8.04
CA GLU A 78 -26.83 -3.01 7.82
C GLU A 78 -26.68 -2.73 6.31
N TRP A 79 -26.13 -3.67 5.53
CA TRP A 79 -26.04 -3.53 4.07
C TRP A 79 -27.43 -3.48 3.40
N LYS A 80 -28.39 -4.28 3.84
CA LYS A 80 -29.78 -4.19 3.34
C LYS A 80 -30.39 -2.81 3.61
N GLU A 81 -30.19 -2.28 4.82
CA GLU A 81 -30.66 -0.95 5.17
C GLU A 81 -29.99 0.15 4.32
N ILE A 82 -28.67 0.10 4.17
CA ILE A 82 -27.92 1.07 3.35
C ILE A 82 -28.44 1.04 1.90
N ARG A 83 -28.57 -0.15 1.30
CA ARG A 83 -29.06 -0.32 -0.08
C ARG A 83 -30.52 0.11 -0.26
N SER A 84 -31.34 0.03 0.78
CA SER A 84 -32.72 0.51 0.71
C SER A 84 -32.85 2.04 0.64
N LYS A 85 -31.83 2.75 1.13
CA LYS A 85 -31.81 4.22 1.22
C LYS A 85 -30.93 4.88 0.15
N HIS A 86 -29.97 4.13 -0.38
CA HIS A 86 -28.95 4.63 -1.31
C HIS A 86 -28.85 3.73 -2.53
N PHE A 87 -28.77 4.36 -3.70
CA PHE A 87 -28.44 3.63 -4.91
C PHE A 87 -26.94 3.27 -4.89
N ILE A 88 -26.67 1.97 -4.79
CA ILE A 88 -25.31 1.43 -4.84
C ILE A 88 -25.20 0.62 -6.12
N HIS A 89 -24.40 1.13 -7.05
CA HIS A 89 -24.21 0.51 -8.37
C HIS A 89 -23.30 -0.71 -8.30
N GLU A 90 -22.27 -0.65 -7.47
CA GLU A 90 -21.28 -1.70 -7.33
C GLU A 90 -21.43 -2.44 -5.99
N LEU A 91 -21.21 -3.75 -6.04
CA LEU A 91 -21.25 -4.62 -4.86
C LEU A 91 -19.85 -4.59 -4.19
N GLY A 92 -19.56 -3.53 -3.48
CA GLY A 92 -18.28 -3.46 -2.76
C GLY A 92 -17.83 -2.05 -2.47
N TYR A 93 -16.59 -1.95 -2.03
CA TYR A 93 -15.96 -0.66 -1.76
C TYR A 93 -15.66 0.05 -3.07
N ILE A 94 -16.15 1.26 -3.17
CA ILE A 94 -15.99 2.07 -4.38
C ILE A 94 -14.52 2.42 -4.52
N SER A 95 -14.01 2.15 -5.69
CA SER A 95 -12.76 2.69 -6.17
C SER A 95 -13.04 3.50 -7.44
N ASN A 96 -12.25 3.76 -8.30
CA ASN A 96 -12.16 4.79 -9.33
C ASN A 96 -11.42 6.01 -8.75
N LEU A 97 -10.39 5.71 -7.95
CA LEU A 97 -9.54 6.73 -7.36
C LEU A 97 -8.36 7.04 -8.28
N SER A 98 -8.03 8.30 -8.36
CA SER A 98 -6.77 8.78 -8.91
C SER A 98 -6.02 9.52 -7.80
N PRO A 99 -5.22 8.81 -7.00
CA PRO A 99 -4.47 9.43 -5.92
C PRO A 99 -3.45 10.46 -6.44
N ASP A 100 -3.20 11.48 -5.66
CA ASP A 100 -2.13 12.45 -5.94
C ASP A 100 -0.76 11.86 -5.57
N TYR A 101 -0.31 10.90 -6.39
CA TYR A 101 0.99 10.26 -6.19
C TYR A 101 2.14 11.26 -6.28
N GLU A 102 2.08 12.25 -7.17
CA GLU A 102 3.10 13.26 -7.35
C GLU A 102 3.39 14.01 -6.05
N LYS A 103 2.32 14.47 -5.40
CA LYS A 103 2.43 15.18 -4.13
C LYS A 103 2.98 14.29 -3.01
N ALA A 104 2.48 13.07 -2.90
CA ALA A 104 2.92 12.15 -1.86
C ALA A 104 4.39 11.73 -2.06
N ILE A 105 4.79 11.39 -3.28
CA ILE A 105 6.16 10.99 -3.60
C ILE A 105 7.15 12.14 -3.36
N SER A 106 6.78 13.36 -3.76
CA SER A 106 7.69 14.52 -3.62
C SER A 106 7.82 15.01 -2.19
N LYS A 107 6.75 14.96 -1.38
CA LYS A 107 6.74 15.53 -0.03
C LYS A 107 6.97 14.53 1.09
N GLY A 108 6.58 13.26 0.89
CA GLY A 108 6.56 12.25 1.94
C GLY A 108 5.33 12.37 2.85
N LEU A 109 5.02 11.26 3.53
CA LEU A 109 3.81 11.16 4.35
C LEU A 109 3.86 12.01 5.61
N LEU A 110 5.03 12.25 6.21
CA LEU A 110 5.12 13.10 7.40
C LEU A 110 4.69 14.54 7.11
N SER A 111 5.07 15.09 5.94
CA SER A 111 4.63 16.42 5.54
C SER A 111 3.11 16.48 5.28
N LEU A 112 2.53 15.40 4.73
CA LEU A 112 1.09 15.34 4.50
C LEU A 112 0.30 15.16 5.80
N ARG A 113 0.90 14.48 6.78
CA ARG A 113 0.32 14.27 8.10
C ARG A 113 0.04 15.57 8.86
N GLU A 114 0.85 16.60 8.66
CA GLU A 114 0.69 17.90 9.33
C GLU A 114 -0.67 18.56 9.03
N GLY A 115 -1.15 18.40 7.78
CA GLY A 115 -2.43 18.97 7.33
C GLY A 115 -3.62 17.98 7.38
N ALA A 116 -3.40 16.74 7.84
CA ALA A 116 -4.44 15.73 7.89
C ALA A 116 -5.30 15.83 9.15
N ASP A 117 -6.56 15.40 9.03
CA ASP A 117 -7.42 15.14 10.18
C ASP A 117 -6.93 13.94 11.01
N GLU A 118 -7.66 13.59 12.07
CA GLU A 118 -7.27 12.48 12.95
C GLU A 118 -7.27 11.12 12.23
N TYR A 119 -8.20 10.89 11.30
CA TYR A 119 -8.27 9.64 10.54
C TYR A 119 -7.14 9.54 9.51
N GLY A 120 -6.85 10.63 8.82
CA GLY A 120 -5.71 10.73 7.90
C GLY A 120 -4.38 10.54 8.63
N LYS A 121 -4.21 11.13 9.82
CA LYS A 121 -3.03 10.91 10.66
C LYS A 121 -2.88 9.45 11.04
N ARG A 122 -3.97 8.82 11.50
CA ARG A 122 -3.99 7.40 11.85
C ARG A 122 -3.61 6.51 10.67
N ALA A 123 -4.17 6.77 9.49
CA ALA A 123 -3.84 6.02 8.28
C ALA A 123 -2.35 6.15 7.91
N ILE A 124 -1.82 7.37 7.93
CA ILE A 124 -0.40 7.64 7.66
C ILE A 124 0.50 6.92 8.67
N ASP A 125 0.19 6.98 9.96
CA ASP A 125 0.97 6.32 11.00
C ASP A 125 0.99 4.80 10.81
N ASN A 126 -0.12 4.20 10.42
CA ASN A 126 -0.20 2.77 10.10
C ASN A 126 0.62 2.38 8.87
N ILE A 127 0.61 3.19 7.82
CA ILE A 127 1.44 2.97 6.61
C ILE A 127 2.93 3.05 6.97
N ILE A 128 3.32 4.04 7.74
CA ILE A 128 4.71 4.20 8.19
C ILE A 128 5.13 3.02 9.07
N ALA A 129 4.29 2.59 10.02
CA ALA A 129 4.58 1.45 10.87
C ALA A 129 4.71 0.14 10.08
N LEU A 130 3.92 -0.05 9.03
CA LEU A 130 4.06 -1.19 8.13
C LEU A 130 5.39 -1.13 7.37
N ALA A 131 5.78 0.04 6.87
CA ALA A 131 7.06 0.23 6.19
C ALA A 131 8.27 -0.03 7.11
N ASP A 132 8.16 0.31 8.41
CA ASP A 132 9.18 -0.02 9.39
C ASP A 132 9.36 -1.52 9.56
N ARG A 133 8.28 -2.26 9.66
CA ARG A 133 8.34 -3.72 9.74
C ARG A 133 8.94 -4.34 8.46
N TYR A 134 8.65 -3.78 7.28
CA TYR A 134 9.33 -4.18 6.04
C TYR A 134 10.83 -3.87 6.07
N ARG A 135 11.23 -2.73 6.64
CA ARG A 135 12.64 -2.38 6.83
C ARG A 135 13.33 -3.37 7.77
N GLU A 136 12.69 -3.70 8.89
CA GLU A 136 13.21 -4.70 9.85
C GLU A 136 13.38 -6.08 9.19
N GLU A 137 12.38 -6.50 8.41
CA GLU A 137 12.45 -7.76 7.68
C GLU A 137 13.57 -7.75 6.62
N ALA A 138 13.75 -6.63 5.90
CA ALA A 138 14.84 -6.48 4.94
C ALA A 138 16.21 -6.63 5.61
N LEU A 139 16.41 -6.00 6.77
CA LEU A 139 17.64 -6.18 7.57
C LEU A 139 17.81 -7.64 8.04
N ARG A 140 16.72 -8.28 8.48
CA ARG A 140 16.74 -9.66 8.96
C ARG A 140 17.19 -10.65 7.87
N VAL A 141 16.81 -10.42 6.62
CA VAL A 141 17.16 -11.28 5.48
C VAL A 141 18.38 -10.80 4.69
N GLY A 142 19.11 -9.79 5.20
CA GLY A 142 20.35 -9.31 4.59
C GLY A 142 20.14 -8.42 3.35
N ARG A 143 18.94 -7.80 3.21
CA ARG A 143 18.62 -6.90 2.11
C ARG A 143 18.78 -5.43 2.53
N ASP A 144 20.02 -5.06 2.84
CA ASP A 144 20.39 -3.69 3.24
C ASP A 144 20.03 -2.65 2.16
N ASP A 145 20.01 -3.06 0.90
CA ASP A 145 19.61 -2.24 -0.23
C ASP A 145 18.12 -1.80 -0.15
N ILE A 146 17.22 -2.70 0.26
CA ILE A 146 15.80 -2.40 0.51
C ILE A 146 15.65 -1.61 1.80
N ALA A 147 16.34 -2.02 2.86
CA ALA A 147 16.28 -1.36 4.16
C ALA A 147 16.66 0.13 4.06
N LYS A 148 17.68 0.45 3.27
CA LYS A 148 18.14 1.83 3.03
C LYS A 148 17.08 2.69 2.34
N VAL A 149 16.37 2.14 1.36
CA VAL A 149 15.26 2.83 0.70
C VAL A 149 14.14 3.11 1.69
N LEU A 150 13.77 2.12 2.51
CA LEU A 150 12.70 2.23 3.51
C LEU A 150 13.07 3.09 4.72
N GLU A 151 14.33 3.43 4.91
CA GLU A 151 14.77 4.42 5.90
C GLU A 151 14.22 5.82 5.58
N ARG A 152 14.09 6.13 4.29
CA ARG A 152 13.59 7.41 3.82
C ARG A 152 12.10 7.38 3.49
N VAL A 153 11.67 6.50 2.60
CA VAL A 153 10.27 6.42 2.18
C VAL A 153 9.53 5.37 3.00
N PRO A 154 8.26 5.61 3.39
CA PRO A 154 7.36 6.69 2.94
C PRO A 154 7.41 7.98 3.79
N ARG A 155 8.25 8.08 4.79
CA ARG A 155 8.30 9.24 5.70
C ARG A 155 8.57 10.54 4.99
N TYR A 156 9.63 10.57 4.21
CA TYR A 156 10.12 11.76 3.51
C TYR A 156 9.94 11.61 2.00
N GLY A 157 9.97 12.72 1.29
CA GLY A 157 9.94 12.71 -0.17
C GLY A 157 11.10 11.93 -0.78
N ALA A 158 10.84 11.28 -1.90
CA ALA A 158 11.84 10.54 -2.64
C ALA A 158 12.92 11.45 -3.22
N THR A 159 14.16 10.95 -3.30
CA THR A 159 15.31 11.63 -3.91
C THR A 159 15.95 10.85 -5.04
N SER A 160 15.51 9.62 -5.25
CA SER A 160 15.97 8.72 -6.32
C SER A 160 14.78 8.04 -7.01
N PHE A 161 15.02 7.50 -8.19
CA PHE A 161 14.01 6.76 -8.93
C PHE A 161 13.52 5.54 -8.16
N ARG A 162 14.43 4.79 -7.52
CA ARG A 162 14.06 3.62 -6.70
C ARG A 162 13.20 4.01 -5.49
N GLU A 163 13.52 5.11 -4.81
CA GLU A 163 12.69 5.61 -3.72
C GLU A 163 11.29 6.05 -4.20
N ALA A 164 11.22 6.71 -5.37
CA ALA A 164 9.95 7.11 -5.96
C ALA A 164 9.06 5.89 -6.31
N LEU A 165 9.64 4.86 -6.91
CA LEU A 165 8.96 3.60 -7.22
C LEU A 165 8.51 2.88 -5.94
N GLN A 166 9.37 2.81 -4.92
CA GLN A 166 9.01 2.20 -3.63
C GLN A 166 7.89 2.97 -2.93
N MET A 167 7.93 4.29 -2.93
CA MET A 167 6.86 5.13 -2.39
C MET A 167 5.53 4.91 -3.13
N PHE A 168 5.57 4.90 -4.47
CA PHE A 168 4.42 4.57 -5.29
C PHE A 168 3.84 3.19 -4.91
N ARG A 169 4.70 2.18 -4.79
CA ARG A 169 4.27 0.82 -4.43
C ARG A 169 3.61 0.77 -3.06
N ILE A 170 4.15 1.45 -2.06
CA ILE A 170 3.59 1.53 -0.70
C ILE A 170 2.17 2.13 -0.74
N LEU A 171 2.00 3.25 -1.43
CA LEU A 171 0.71 3.93 -1.53
C LEU A 171 -0.32 3.07 -2.26
N HIS A 172 0.06 2.50 -3.40
CA HIS A 172 -0.83 1.65 -4.19
C HIS A 172 -1.24 0.37 -3.44
N PHE A 173 -0.28 -0.23 -2.72
CA PHE A 173 -0.54 -1.35 -1.82
C PHE A 173 -1.56 -1.00 -0.73
N SER A 174 -1.41 0.18 -0.11
CA SER A 174 -2.30 0.64 0.96
C SER A 174 -3.74 0.82 0.47
N LEU A 175 -3.93 1.34 -0.74
CA LEU A 175 -5.25 1.45 -1.37
C LEU A 175 -5.87 0.07 -1.63
N TRP A 176 -5.10 -0.88 -2.10
CA TRP A 176 -5.56 -2.25 -2.31
C TRP A 176 -5.89 -2.97 -1.00
N LEU A 177 -5.14 -2.69 0.05
CA LEU A 177 -5.42 -3.25 1.37
C LEU A 177 -6.77 -2.77 1.92
N GLU A 178 -7.19 -1.55 1.57
CA GLU A 178 -8.52 -1.00 1.87
C GLU A 178 -9.65 -1.55 1.00
N GLY A 179 -9.35 -2.28 -0.05
CA GLY A 179 -10.35 -2.81 -0.97
C GLY A 179 -10.65 -1.94 -2.18
N ASN A 180 -9.84 -0.93 -2.43
CA ASN A 180 -9.98 -0.09 -3.61
C ASN A 180 -9.37 -0.79 -4.83
N TYR A 181 -10.22 -1.26 -5.75
CA TYR A 181 -9.78 -2.09 -6.88
C TYR A 181 -9.44 -1.29 -8.15
N HIS A 182 -10.20 -0.26 -8.47
CA HIS A 182 -10.05 0.50 -9.71
C HIS A 182 -9.21 1.77 -9.49
N ASN A 183 -7.97 1.58 -9.06
CA ASN A 183 -7.05 2.69 -8.84
C ASN A 183 -6.28 2.99 -10.12
N THR A 184 -6.30 4.23 -10.57
CA THR A 184 -5.46 4.65 -11.69
C THR A 184 -4.09 5.08 -11.20
N THR A 185 -3.08 4.89 -12.03
CA THR A 185 -1.72 5.38 -11.76
C THR A 185 -1.54 6.85 -12.15
N GLY A 186 -2.57 7.45 -12.77
CA GLY A 186 -2.51 8.81 -13.30
C GLY A 186 -1.39 8.95 -14.34
N ARG A 187 -0.75 10.10 -14.36
CA ARG A 187 0.39 10.38 -15.24
C ARG A 187 1.69 9.89 -14.63
N PHE A 188 1.79 8.55 -14.46
CA PHE A 188 2.98 7.88 -13.93
C PHE A 188 4.25 8.31 -14.67
N ASP A 189 4.18 8.36 -15.98
CA ASP A 189 5.25 8.84 -16.84
C ASP A 189 5.76 10.23 -16.44
N LYS A 190 4.85 11.15 -16.11
CA LYS A 190 5.18 12.55 -15.80
C LYS A 190 5.81 12.72 -14.43
N TYR A 191 5.24 12.16 -13.39
CA TYR A 191 5.75 12.38 -12.03
C TYR A 191 6.93 11.48 -11.66
N MET A 192 7.16 10.38 -12.37
CA MET A 192 8.35 9.54 -12.21
C MET A 192 9.55 10.02 -13.01
N TYR A 193 9.31 10.66 -14.17
CA TYR A 193 10.36 11.07 -15.10
C TYR A 193 11.46 11.92 -14.48
N PRO A 194 11.20 12.92 -13.60
CA PRO A 194 12.25 13.72 -12.98
C PRO A 194 13.26 12.88 -12.18
N TYR A 195 12.78 11.88 -11.44
CA TYR A 195 13.63 10.97 -10.67
C TYR A 195 14.44 10.05 -11.58
N PHE A 196 13.77 9.45 -12.56
CA PHE A 196 14.40 8.62 -13.57
C PHE A 196 15.50 9.37 -14.31
N LYS A 197 15.18 10.53 -14.85
CA LYS A 197 16.13 11.36 -15.58
C LYS A 197 17.35 11.76 -14.72
N ALA A 198 17.11 12.17 -13.49
CA ALA A 198 18.17 12.58 -12.58
C ALA A 198 19.15 11.43 -12.27
N ASP A 199 18.66 10.22 -12.11
CA ASP A 199 19.50 9.06 -11.84
C ASP A 199 20.19 8.54 -13.11
N MET A 200 19.57 8.65 -14.29
CA MET A 200 20.22 8.40 -15.59
C MET A 200 21.37 9.39 -15.85
N ASP A 201 21.13 10.68 -15.63
CA ASP A 201 22.14 11.73 -15.83
C ASP A 201 23.36 11.54 -14.90
N LYS A 202 23.16 10.94 -13.71
CA LYS A 202 24.23 10.59 -12.77
C LYS A 202 24.91 9.25 -13.09
N GLY A 203 24.41 8.51 -14.08
CA GLY A 203 24.92 7.18 -14.41
C GLY A 203 24.59 6.09 -13.36
N VAL A 204 23.54 6.31 -12.54
CA VAL A 204 23.07 5.30 -11.58
C VAL A 204 22.45 4.12 -12.31
N TYR A 205 21.76 4.38 -13.42
CA TYR A 205 21.14 3.38 -14.28
C TYR A 205 21.57 3.54 -15.74
N THR A 206 21.56 2.42 -16.48
CA THR A 206 21.43 2.38 -17.93
C THR A 206 19.96 2.12 -18.29
N GLU A 207 19.60 2.20 -19.58
CA GLU A 207 18.24 1.84 -20.00
C GLU A 207 17.88 0.39 -19.62
N GLU A 208 18.83 -0.53 -19.76
CA GLU A 208 18.63 -1.93 -19.40
C GLU A 208 18.41 -2.11 -17.90
N THR A 209 19.28 -1.52 -17.07
CA THR A 209 19.18 -1.68 -15.61
C THR A 209 18.01 -0.91 -14.99
N ALA A 210 17.48 0.11 -15.68
CA ALA A 210 16.28 0.81 -15.23
C ALA A 210 14.99 0.03 -15.53
N LEU A 211 15.03 -0.92 -16.48
CA LEU A 211 13.92 -1.81 -16.81
C LEU A 211 13.83 -3.04 -15.88
N GLU A 212 14.91 -3.38 -15.19
CA GLU A 212 14.94 -4.47 -14.20
C GLU A 212 14.08 -4.18 -12.97
#